data_98ffc05055b908081852892ef9f96d8f
#
_entry.id   98ffc05055b908081852892ef9f96d8f
#
_cell.length_a   1.000
_cell.length_b   1.000
_cell.length_c   1.000
_cell.angle_alpha   90.00
_cell.angle_beta   90.00
_cell.angle_gamma   90.00
#
_symmetry.space_group_name_H-M   'P 1'
#
loop_
_entity.id
_entity.type
_entity.pdbx_description
1 polymer ?
#
loop_
_entity_poly.entity_id
_entity_poly.type
_entity_poly.pdbx_seq_one_letter_code
_entity_poly.pdbx_strand_id
1 'polypeptide(L)'
;MDPSQANPRECLRQAIDAEIKSLEGSIRALRHRRNALAPVSSLPTEVIEVIFSLLHVPGTSSSSTLDGNTDNQAWLRVGHVCHQWRKIALNQPLFYVDFNAVSSAGAAEILARAKTVPLHLEAKVPSGSWDDSRFDALRKELQDHVSHIRHLDISAEHVQLNRTLDRLTSPASTLEYLSLSRQEHPDGSIDVRESIPDTLFDGSTPRLSCLELSHCAISWESPLLRGLKHLRISSLFTGPSLSVWLDGLDEMPHLKTLALLYASPSAPHDAPLPSRVERTVTLPSLTHLEISGITIDCGLALAHLVLPALTSLCVRASSYLPNGRDVPGILPHVARHANRCQHTDRLQSVFVRSNKKCVEIPAWTFPDIDINAELSNMDIDLPNKITTPDIMQSVQVVFSVKNDEWPSWAHSDVFDAIMAVLHLDSIVTLAVQKHTRLNKQFWPRHAPQWPLVQCLQLAPPAAHGFREMLLQEDNRRRKSLLFPSLTKLVLVNTALSARRTRHLCDALMNCVRRGVPLKTLDLSTCVATSRAVELLSEIVVEVLGPKEAHKKKAQRIYRWDSTARGLFVADDNSE
;
A
#
# COMPACT_ATOMS: atom_id res chain seq x y z
N MET A 1 66.72 22.47 20.39
CA MET A 1 65.80 22.61 21.52
C MET A 1 66.27 21.61 22.59
N ASP A 2 66.70 22.11 23.70
CA ASP A 2 67.38 21.36 24.77
C ASP A 2 66.32 20.47 25.51
N PRO A 3 66.49 19.14 25.66
CA PRO A 3 65.54 18.26 26.30
C PRO A 3 65.39 18.36 27.80
N SER A 4 66.08 19.34 28.44
CA SER A 4 66.17 19.44 29.89
C SER A 4 65.16 20.38 30.57
N GLN A 5 64.19 20.95 29.88
CA GLN A 5 63.16 21.83 30.47
C GLN A 5 61.77 21.21 30.43
N ALA A 6 61.57 19.93 30.76
CA ALA A 6 60.23 19.39 31.01
C ALA A 6 59.71 20.05 32.30
N ASN A 7 58.60 20.77 32.18
CA ASN A 7 57.88 21.38 33.29
C ASN A 7 57.53 20.30 34.34
N PRO A 8 57.98 20.39 35.59
CA PRO A 8 57.77 19.38 36.63
C PRO A 8 56.30 19.06 36.85
N ARG A 9 55.43 20.04 36.62
CA ARG A 9 53.98 19.85 36.70
C ARG A 9 53.40 18.96 35.54
N GLU A 10 54.04 19.09 34.37
CA GLU A 10 53.66 18.28 33.20
C GLU A 10 54.09 16.81 33.35
N CYS A 11 55.29 16.58 33.89
CA CYS A 11 55.80 15.26 34.24
C CYS A 11 54.89 14.58 35.30
N LEU A 12 54.51 15.33 36.33
CA LEU A 12 53.57 14.81 37.36
C LEU A 12 52.21 14.49 36.80
N ARG A 13 51.68 15.34 35.92
CA ARG A 13 50.42 15.09 35.23
C ARG A 13 50.47 13.83 34.38
N GLN A 14 51.52 13.67 33.57
CA GLN A 14 51.73 12.46 32.76
C GLN A 14 51.84 11.18 33.61
N ALA A 15 52.51 11.27 34.78
CA ALA A 15 52.61 10.16 35.71
C ALA A 15 51.23 9.78 36.30
N ILE A 16 50.43 10.77 36.68
CA ILE A 16 49.07 10.56 37.18
C ILE A 16 48.16 9.98 36.06
N ASP A 17 48.25 10.51 34.84
CA ASP A 17 47.48 10.00 33.69
C ASP A 17 47.85 8.55 33.35
N ALA A 18 49.16 8.18 33.49
CA ALA A 18 49.61 6.80 33.34
C ALA A 18 49.08 5.88 34.44
N GLU A 19 49.02 6.34 35.68
CA GLU A 19 48.44 5.60 36.80
C GLU A 19 46.94 5.41 36.65
N ILE A 20 46.19 6.45 36.24
CA ILE A 20 44.77 6.39 35.91
C ILE A 20 44.56 5.34 34.84
N LYS A 21 45.31 5.34 33.75
CA LYS A 21 45.22 4.37 32.66
C LYS A 21 45.48 2.93 33.13
N SER A 22 46.44 2.74 34.05
CA SER A 22 46.73 1.45 34.67
C SER A 22 45.57 0.93 35.52
N LEU A 23 45.01 1.81 36.37
CA LEU A 23 43.86 1.47 37.22
C LEU A 23 42.64 1.16 36.39
N GLU A 24 42.36 1.92 35.34
CA GLU A 24 41.28 1.62 34.39
C GLU A 24 41.48 0.28 33.70
N GLY A 25 42.73 -0.09 33.36
CA GLY A 25 43.09 -1.42 32.86
C GLY A 25 42.72 -2.54 33.84
N SER A 26 43.09 -2.34 35.10
CA SER A 26 42.80 -3.28 36.19
C SER A 26 41.29 -3.42 36.44
N ILE A 27 40.55 -2.33 36.44
CA ILE A 27 39.09 -2.34 36.56
C ILE A 27 38.46 -3.08 35.40
N ARG A 28 38.92 -2.87 34.16
CA ARG A 28 38.45 -3.58 32.97
C ARG A 28 38.68 -5.09 33.09
N ALA A 29 39.85 -5.51 33.54
CA ALA A 29 40.18 -6.92 33.78
C ALA A 29 39.27 -7.56 34.84
N LEU A 30 39.01 -6.87 35.96
CA LEU A 30 38.09 -7.37 36.98
C LEU A 30 36.64 -7.48 36.48
N ARG A 31 36.17 -6.49 35.72
CA ARG A 31 34.85 -6.53 35.07
C ARG A 31 34.75 -7.70 34.10
N HIS A 32 35.79 -7.97 33.31
CA HIS A 32 35.82 -9.12 32.40
C HIS A 32 35.72 -10.44 33.18
N ARG A 33 36.50 -10.62 34.26
CA ARG A 33 36.41 -11.81 35.11
C ARG A 33 35.05 -11.98 35.75
N ARG A 34 34.45 -10.90 36.25
CA ARG A 34 33.09 -10.92 36.78
C ARG A 34 32.06 -11.35 35.72
N ASN A 35 32.13 -10.82 34.51
CA ASN A 35 31.19 -11.17 33.44
C ASN A 35 31.38 -12.61 32.95
N ALA A 36 32.60 -13.17 33.00
CA ALA A 36 32.88 -14.56 32.68
C ALA A 36 32.19 -15.56 33.64
N LEU A 37 31.82 -15.12 34.83
CA LEU A 37 31.08 -15.93 35.82
C LEU A 37 29.55 -15.97 35.55
N ALA A 38 29.05 -15.16 34.63
CA ALA A 38 27.61 -15.17 34.28
C ALA A 38 27.26 -16.48 33.56
N PRO A 39 26.12 -17.13 33.86
CA PRO A 39 25.74 -18.41 33.23
C PRO A 39 25.73 -18.36 31.70
N VAL A 40 25.32 -17.23 31.12
CA VAL A 40 25.30 -17.02 29.66
C VAL A 40 26.72 -17.04 29.06
N SER A 41 27.75 -16.67 29.82
CA SER A 41 29.14 -16.65 29.36
C SER A 41 29.78 -18.04 29.33
N SER A 42 29.13 -19.06 29.92
CA SER A 42 29.53 -20.44 29.82
C SER A 42 29.04 -21.16 28.55
N LEU A 43 28.15 -20.49 27.79
CA LEU A 43 27.66 -21.02 26.52
C LEU A 43 28.79 -21.02 25.46
N PRO A 44 28.85 -22.04 24.59
CA PRO A 44 29.71 -22.02 23.42
C PRO A 44 29.42 -20.79 22.54
N THR A 45 30.46 -20.30 21.86
CA THR A 45 30.34 -19.13 20.97
C THR A 45 29.26 -19.34 19.92
N GLU A 46 29.16 -20.54 19.37
CA GLU A 46 28.18 -20.93 18.33
C GLU A 46 26.74 -20.81 18.84
N VAL A 47 26.49 -21.15 20.10
CA VAL A 47 25.17 -21.00 20.72
C VAL A 47 24.82 -19.52 20.90
N ILE A 48 25.79 -18.70 21.31
CA ILE A 48 25.61 -17.26 21.44
C ILE A 48 25.36 -16.64 20.05
N GLU A 49 26.06 -17.08 19.02
CA GLU A 49 25.84 -16.64 17.62
C GLU A 49 24.44 -16.96 17.15
N VAL A 50 23.91 -18.16 17.44
CA VAL A 50 22.53 -18.54 17.13
C VAL A 50 21.54 -17.65 17.89
N ILE A 51 21.74 -17.40 19.18
CA ILE A 51 20.90 -16.51 19.97
C ILE A 51 20.89 -15.09 19.35
N PHE A 52 22.03 -14.60 18.92
CA PHE A 52 22.14 -13.29 18.30
C PHE A 52 21.46 -13.24 16.93
N SER A 53 21.56 -14.31 16.13
CA SER A 53 20.88 -14.37 14.84
C SER A 53 19.36 -14.32 14.96
N LEU A 54 18.79 -14.79 16.06
CA LEU A 54 17.35 -14.67 16.35
C LEU A 54 16.90 -13.23 16.66
N LEU A 55 17.83 -12.34 16.99
CA LEU A 55 17.55 -10.90 17.18
C LEU A 55 17.55 -10.13 15.86
N HIS A 56 18.08 -10.75 14.80
CA HIS A 56 18.09 -10.19 13.46
C HIS A 56 16.89 -10.72 12.69
N VAL A 57 15.93 -9.84 12.37
CA VAL A 57 14.79 -10.18 11.53
C VAL A 57 15.07 -9.60 10.14
N PRO A 58 15.44 -10.43 9.16
CA PRO A 58 15.70 -9.96 7.80
C PRO A 58 14.46 -9.32 7.20
N GLY A 59 14.62 -8.17 6.52
CA GLY A 59 13.55 -7.59 5.71
C GLY A 59 12.54 -6.69 6.44
N THR A 60 12.72 -6.38 7.73
CA THR A 60 11.84 -5.42 8.43
C THR A 60 12.18 -3.96 8.18
N SER A 61 13.16 -3.69 7.31
CA SER A 61 13.63 -2.32 6.97
C SER A 61 12.60 -1.45 6.25
N SER A 62 11.51 -2.04 5.75
CA SER A 62 10.55 -1.35 4.85
C SER A 62 9.36 -0.69 5.53
N SER A 63 9.26 -0.64 6.87
CA SER A 63 8.17 0.10 7.50
C SER A 63 8.56 1.57 7.71
N SER A 64 8.00 2.41 6.88
CA SER A 64 8.01 3.86 6.91
C SER A 64 7.43 4.43 8.20
N THR A 65 8.20 4.48 9.27
CA THR A 65 7.93 5.42 10.36
C THR A 65 8.91 6.57 10.23
N LEU A 66 8.38 7.78 10.05
CA LEU A 66 9.09 9.07 9.94
C LEU A 66 9.90 9.43 11.20
N ASP A 67 9.83 8.62 12.23
CA ASP A 67 10.66 8.74 13.41
C ASP A 67 11.93 7.93 13.20
N GLY A 68 13.05 8.64 12.99
CA GLY A 68 14.38 8.09 12.72
C GLY A 68 14.99 7.20 13.82
N ASN A 69 14.19 6.49 14.57
CA ASN A 69 14.56 5.55 15.60
C ASN A 69 14.20 4.13 15.13
N THR A 70 14.97 3.65 14.17
CA THR A 70 14.78 2.29 13.65
C THR A 70 15.28 1.27 14.68
N ASP A 71 14.37 0.50 15.26
CA ASP A 71 14.66 -0.67 16.11
C ASP A 71 15.48 -1.77 15.39
N ASN A 72 15.73 -1.63 14.09
CA ASN A 72 16.57 -2.53 13.29
C ASN A 72 18.03 -2.60 13.71
N GLN A 73 18.49 -1.70 14.56
CA GLN A 73 19.84 -1.74 15.15
C GLN A 73 19.84 -2.36 16.56
N ALA A 74 18.79 -3.07 16.96
CA ALA A 74 18.73 -3.73 18.27
C ALA A 74 19.93 -4.69 18.49
N TRP A 75 20.44 -5.31 17.42
CA TRP A 75 21.62 -6.16 17.46
C TRP A 75 22.89 -5.40 17.82
N LEU A 76 23.01 -4.10 17.52
CA LEU A 76 24.14 -3.28 17.95
C LEU A 76 24.25 -3.21 19.48
N ARG A 77 23.10 -3.21 20.18
CA ARG A 77 23.04 -3.20 21.64
C ARG A 77 23.74 -4.41 22.26
N VAL A 78 23.73 -5.54 21.55
CA VAL A 78 24.43 -6.76 21.97
C VAL A 78 25.94 -6.52 22.09
N GLY A 79 26.52 -5.72 21.17
CA GLY A 79 27.92 -5.31 21.22
C GLY A 79 28.30 -4.39 22.39
N HIS A 80 27.32 -3.86 23.12
CA HIS A 80 27.53 -2.99 24.28
C HIS A 80 27.41 -3.73 25.63
N VAL A 81 27.04 -5.01 25.65
CA VAL A 81 26.83 -5.78 26.88
C VAL A 81 28.16 -6.10 27.58
N CYS A 82 29.09 -6.77 26.88
CA CYS A 82 30.43 -7.07 27.40
C CYS A 82 31.42 -7.31 26.25
N HIS A 83 32.72 -7.40 26.60
CA HIS A 83 33.78 -7.59 25.61
C HIS A 83 33.62 -8.87 24.78
N GLN A 84 33.22 -9.99 25.40
CA GLN A 84 33.00 -11.26 24.72
C GLN A 84 31.86 -11.14 23.70
N TRP A 85 30.74 -10.60 24.10
CA TRP A 85 29.59 -10.39 23.23
C TRP A 85 29.93 -9.46 22.07
N ARG A 86 30.66 -8.35 22.37
CA ARG A 86 31.15 -7.44 21.34
C ARG A 86 32.05 -8.16 20.33
N LYS A 87 32.98 -9.00 20.80
CA LYS A 87 33.87 -9.75 19.92
C LYS A 87 33.11 -10.72 19.02
N ILE A 88 32.10 -11.43 19.56
CA ILE A 88 31.25 -12.32 18.80
C ILE A 88 30.43 -11.52 17.77
N ALA A 89 29.73 -10.47 18.19
CA ALA A 89 28.90 -9.65 17.31
C ALA A 89 29.72 -9.03 16.16
N LEU A 90 30.94 -8.53 16.44
CA LEU A 90 31.80 -7.93 15.43
C LEU A 90 32.37 -8.94 14.42
N ASN A 91 32.42 -10.22 14.78
CA ASN A 91 32.91 -11.29 13.91
C ASN A 91 31.80 -12.06 13.19
N GLN A 92 30.52 -11.76 13.46
CA GLN A 92 29.39 -12.44 12.85
C GLN A 92 28.93 -11.70 11.58
N PRO A 93 29.27 -12.18 10.36
CA PRO A 93 28.94 -11.47 9.12
C PRO A 93 27.44 -11.28 8.89
N LEU A 94 26.60 -12.18 9.40
CA LEU A 94 25.15 -12.12 9.25
C LEU A 94 24.50 -10.89 9.88
N PHE A 95 25.18 -10.22 10.82
CA PHE A 95 24.67 -8.95 11.40
C PHE A 95 24.84 -7.76 10.49
N TYR A 96 25.67 -7.89 9.46
CA TYR A 96 26.02 -6.82 8.54
C TYR A 96 25.34 -6.98 7.17
N VAL A 97 24.35 -7.89 7.10
CA VAL A 97 23.62 -8.19 5.85
C VAL A 97 22.69 -7.05 5.48
N ASP A 98 21.94 -6.53 6.45
CA ASP A 98 20.96 -5.46 6.24
C ASP A 98 21.53 -4.15 6.75
N PHE A 99 21.79 -3.19 5.88
CA PHE A 99 22.19 -1.88 6.34
C PHE A 99 21.67 -0.74 5.46
N ASN A 100 21.43 0.39 6.11
CA ASN A 100 21.05 1.62 5.43
C ASN A 100 22.32 2.48 5.27
N ALA A 101 22.70 2.76 4.04
CA ALA A 101 23.92 3.48 3.69
C ALA A 101 23.76 5.01 3.81
N VAL A 102 23.29 5.50 4.95
CA VAL A 102 23.15 6.95 5.21
C VAL A 102 24.49 7.59 5.61
N SER A 103 25.43 6.80 6.14
CA SER A 103 26.72 7.29 6.64
C SER A 103 27.89 6.54 6.01
N SER A 104 28.69 7.25 5.23
CA SER A 104 29.85 6.69 4.52
C SER A 104 30.91 6.07 5.43
N ALA A 105 31.16 6.64 6.61
CA ALA A 105 32.18 6.12 7.52
C ALA A 105 31.81 4.77 8.16
N GLY A 106 30.52 4.53 8.37
CA GLY A 106 30.01 3.23 8.86
C GLY A 106 29.86 2.19 7.75
N ALA A 107 29.55 2.62 6.54
CA ALA A 107 29.28 1.73 5.42
C ALA A 107 30.50 0.87 5.06
N ALA A 108 31.68 1.46 4.89
CA ALA A 108 32.92 0.75 4.59
C ALA A 108 33.25 -0.33 5.63
N GLU A 109 33.08 -0.01 6.92
CA GLU A 109 33.36 -0.95 8.01
C GLU A 109 32.32 -2.10 8.04
N ILE A 110 31.04 -1.80 7.78
CA ILE A 110 29.97 -2.80 7.71
C ILE A 110 30.23 -3.74 6.52
N LEU A 111 30.52 -3.20 5.35
CA LEU A 111 30.81 -3.99 4.15
C LEU A 111 32.06 -4.87 4.32
N ALA A 112 33.14 -4.34 4.92
CA ALA A 112 34.33 -5.11 5.24
C ALA A 112 34.04 -6.29 6.18
N ARG A 113 33.06 -6.16 7.10
CA ARG A 113 32.66 -7.21 8.05
C ARG A 113 31.68 -8.21 7.47
N ALA A 114 30.83 -7.78 6.55
CA ALA A 114 29.91 -8.67 5.85
C ALA A 114 30.63 -9.71 5.00
N LYS A 115 31.88 -9.45 4.60
CA LYS A 115 32.72 -10.36 3.79
C LYS A 115 32.03 -10.74 2.47
N THR A 116 31.72 -12.02 2.28
CA THR A 116 31.08 -12.57 1.08
C THR A 116 29.63 -12.94 1.29
N VAL A 117 29.03 -12.58 2.42
CA VAL A 117 27.61 -12.87 2.67
C VAL A 117 26.75 -12.01 1.76
N PRO A 118 25.66 -12.56 1.18
CA PRO A 118 24.74 -11.77 0.35
C PRO A 118 24.16 -10.57 1.11
N LEU A 119 24.28 -9.38 0.52
CA LEU A 119 23.92 -8.11 1.15
C LEU A 119 22.53 -7.64 0.75
N HIS A 120 21.83 -7.06 1.72
CA HIS A 120 20.66 -6.21 1.51
C HIS A 120 21.07 -4.75 1.78
N LEU A 121 21.12 -3.97 0.75
CA LEU A 121 21.57 -2.60 0.81
C LEU A 121 20.46 -1.63 0.45
N GLU A 122 20.14 -0.74 1.37
CA GLU A 122 19.22 0.37 1.18
C GLU A 122 20.00 1.69 1.26
N ALA A 123 19.96 2.46 0.17
CA ALA A 123 20.63 3.76 0.07
C ALA A 123 19.58 4.86 -0.17
N LYS A 124 19.04 5.43 0.88
CA LYS A 124 18.14 6.58 0.82
C LYS A 124 18.89 7.87 1.07
N VAL A 125 18.94 8.69 0.05
CA VAL A 125 19.61 9.98 0.08
C VAL A 125 18.57 11.06 0.27
N PRO A 126 18.59 11.83 1.37
CA PRO A 126 17.69 12.95 1.56
C PRO A 126 17.87 14.00 0.46
N SER A 127 16.78 14.51 -0.10
CA SER A 127 16.79 15.64 -1.03
C SER A 127 17.42 16.88 -0.37
N GLY A 128 18.24 17.60 -1.14
CA GLY A 128 18.95 18.80 -0.66
C GLY A 128 20.26 18.53 0.09
N SER A 129 20.75 17.29 0.16
CA SER A 129 22.07 16.97 0.70
C SER A 129 23.14 17.18 -0.37
N TRP A 130 23.79 18.35 -0.37
CA TRP A 130 24.80 18.77 -1.36
C TRP A 130 26.19 18.18 -1.13
N ASP A 131 26.37 17.28 -0.16
CA ASP A 131 27.67 16.70 0.14
C ASP A 131 28.02 15.54 -0.79
N ASP A 132 28.55 15.86 -1.96
CA ASP A 132 29.00 14.91 -2.98
C ASP A 132 30.06 13.92 -2.43
N SER A 133 30.86 14.33 -1.44
CA SER A 133 31.95 13.50 -0.91
C SER A 133 31.46 12.23 -0.21
N ARG A 134 30.33 12.30 0.46
CA ARG A 134 29.70 11.14 1.11
C ARG A 134 29.18 10.14 0.09
N PHE A 135 28.66 10.65 -1.03
CA PHE A 135 28.19 9.81 -2.13
C PHE A 135 29.30 9.14 -2.90
N ASP A 136 30.42 9.82 -3.10
CA ASP A 136 31.56 9.23 -3.80
C ASP A 136 32.12 8.03 -3.03
N ALA A 137 32.16 8.10 -1.70
CA ALA A 137 32.53 6.96 -0.88
C ALA A 137 31.53 5.80 -1.03
N LEU A 138 30.22 6.09 -0.94
CA LEU A 138 29.17 5.08 -1.12
C LEU A 138 29.22 4.45 -2.52
N ARG A 139 29.38 5.24 -3.55
CA ARG A 139 29.49 4.74 -4.94
C ARG A 139 30.65 3.78 -5.12
N LYS A 140 31.80 4.10 -4.51
CA LYS A 140 32.99 3.24 -4.55
C LYS A 140 32.71 1.91 -3.85
N GLU A 141 32.16 1.96 -2.64
CA GLU A 141 31.80 0.75 -1.89
C GLU A 141 30.78 -0.10 -2.64
N LEU A 142 29.75 0.51 -3.24
CA LEU A 142 28.78 -0.19 -4.08
C LEU A 142 29.45 -0.90 -5.26
N GLN A 143 30.37 -0.21 -5.95
CA GLN A 143 31.11 -0.76 -7.08
C GLN A 143 31.96 -1.96 -6.67
N ASP A 144 32.67 -1.88 -5.55
CA ASP A 144 33.57 -2.92 -5.05
C ASP A 144 32.79 -4.16 -4.54
N HIS A 145 31.53 -4.00 -4.12
CA HIS A 145 30.74 -5.05 -3.50
C HIS A 145 29.54 -5.54 -4.32
N VAL A 146 29.33 -5.04 -5.53
CA VAL A 146 28.14 -5.35 -6.37
C VAL A 146 27.95 -6.85 -6.61
N SER A 147 29.03 -7.64 -6.69
CA SER A 147 29.00 -9.07 -6.99
C SER A 147 28.31 -9.93 -5.93
N HIS A 148 28.18 -9.44 -4.69
CA HIS A 148 27.50 -10.15 -3.60
C HIS A 148 26.32 -9.38 -2.99
N ILE A 149 25.89 -8.29 -3.63
CA ILE A 149 24.60 -7.66 -3.31
C ILE A 149 23.48 -8.54 -3.84
N ARG A 150 22.56 -8.92 -2.94
CA ARG A 150 21.35 -9.68 -3.26
C ARG A 150 20.13 -8.80 -3.42
N HIS A 151 20.03 -7.77 -2.60
CA HIS A 151 18.95 -6.81 -2.59
C HIS A 151 19.53 -5.40 -2.60
N LEU A 152 19.13 -4.59 -3.59
CA LEU A 152 19.60 -3.22 -3.75
C LEU A 152 18.41 -2.28 -3.89
N ASP A 153 18.27 -1.34 -2.97
CA ASP A 153 17.28 -0.26 -3.02
C ASP A 153 18.00 1.09 -2.97
N ILE A 154 17.90 1.85 -4.04
CA ILE A 154 18.52 3.18 -4.15
C ILE A 154 17.44 4.22 -4.40
N SER A 155 17.33 5.18 -3.49
CA SER A 155 16.47 6.35 -3.64
C SER A 155 17.27 7.64 -3.52
N ALA A 156 17.38 8.38 -4.62
CA ALA A 156 18.20 9.58 -4.70
C ALA A 156 17.65 10.61 -5.69
N GLU A 157 18.12 11.84 -5.61
CA GLU A 157 17.90 12.85 -6.66
C GLU A 157 18.49 12.39 -8.00
N HIS A 158 17.92 12.88 -9.09
CA HIS A 158 18.26 12.51 -10.47
C HIS A 158 19.77 12.45 -10.74
N VAL A 159 20.51 13.52 -10.45
CA VAL A 159 21.95 13.60 -10.73
C VAL A 159 22.75 12.57 -9.93
N GLN A 160 22.37 12.38 -8.66
CA GLN A 160 23.08 11.46 -7.78
C GLN A 160 22.80 10.00 -8.14
N LEU A 161 21.55 9.69 -8.52
CA LEU A 161 21.20 8.36 -8.98
C LEU A 161 21.97 8.00 -10.25
N ASN A 162 21.94 8.86 -11.29
CA ASN A 162 22.62 8.60 -12.54
C ASN A 162 24.13 8.39 -12.36
N ARG A 163 24.81 9.28 -11.61
CA ARG A 163 26.24 9.12 -11.28
C ARG A 163 26.54 7.81 -10.54
N THR A 164 25.58 7.30 -9.78
CA THR A 164 25.71 6.00 -9.09
C THR A 164 25.56 4.86 -10.08
N LEU A 165 24.53 4.90 -10.93
CA LEU A 165 24.28 3.86 -11.94
C LEU A 165 25.43 3.76 -12.96
N ASP A 166 26.02 4.89 -13.39
CA ASP A 166 27.16 4.93 -14.32
C ASP A 166 28.39 4.19 -13.81
N ARG A 167 28.53 4.04 -12.48
CA ARG A 167 29.64 3.30 -11.87
C ARG A 167 29.35 1.81 -11.64
N LEU A 168 28.09 1.40 -11.67
CA LEU A 168 27.68 0.00 -11.46
C LEU A 168 27.77 -0.79 -12.77
N THR A 169 28.95 -0.88 -13.33
CA THR A 169 29.22 -1.56 -14.62
C THR A 169 29.70 -3.00 -14.47
N SER A 170 29.97 -3.48 -13.24
CA SER A 170 30.37 -4.87 -13.01
C SER A 170 29.16 -5.79 -12.92
N PRO A 171 29.26 -7.07 -13.39
CA PRO A 171 28.16 -8.02 -13.31
C PRO A 171 27.63 -8.23 -11.87
N ALA A 172 26.30 -8.21 -11.71
CA ALA A 172 25.63 -8.43 -10.43
C ALA A 172 25.05 -9.86 -10.34
N SER A 173 25.94 -10.83 -10.20
CA SER A 173 25.59 -12.26 -10.29
C SER A 173 24.68 -12.80 -9.21
N THR A 174 24.62 -12.14 -8.05
CA THR A 174 23.79 -12.53 -6.89
C THR A 174 22.54 -11.70 -6.72
N LEU A 175 22.36 -10.61 -7.51
CA LEU A 175 21.26 -9.67 -7.37
C LEU A 175 19.93 -10.32 -7.71
N GLU A 176 19.01 -10.34 -6.76
CA GLU A 176 17.66 -10.91 -6.88
C GLU A 176 16.57 -9.82 -6.91
N TYR A 177 16.80 -8.71 -6.24
CA TYR A 177 15.88 -7.58 -6.13
C TYR A 177 16.62 -6.26 -6.41
N LEU A 178 16.03 -5.45 -7.29
CA LEU A 178 16.51 -4.10 -7.59
C LEU A 178 15.35 -3.11 -7.50
N SER A 179 15.51 -2.09 -6.68
CA SER A 179 14.61 -0.94 -6.58
C SER A 179 15.39 0.35 -6.85
N LEU A 180 14.93 1.13 -7.81
CA LEU A 180 15.51 2.41 -8.15
C LEU A 180 14.42 3.49 -8.11
N SER A 181 14.61 4.49 -7.28
CA SER A 181 13.67 5.59 -7.13
C SER A 181 14.35 6.95 -7.30
N ARG A 182 13.88 7.72 -8.27
CA ARG A 182 14.24 9.14 -8.36
C ARG A 182 13.34 9.97 -7.46
N GLN A 183 13.95 10.75 -6.60
CA GLN A 183 13.23 11.71 -5.76
C GLN A 183 12.87 12.94 -6.59
N GLU A 184 11.71 13.52 -6.30
CA GLU A 184 11.29 14.80 -6.87
C GLU A 184 12.27 15.91 -6.45
N HIS A 185 12.59 16.80 -7.39
CA HIS A 185 13.36 18.00 -7.06
C HIS A 185 12.52 18.89 -6.12
N PRO A 186 13.16 19.69 -5.22
CA PRO A 186 12.44 20.58 -4.31
C PRO A 186 11.47 21.57 -4.98
N ASP A 187 11.66 21.87 -6.26
CA ASP A 187 10.75 22.68 -7.08
C ASP A 187 9.56 21.90 -7.67
N GLY A 188 9.43 20.62 -7.35
CA GLY A 188 8.39 19.75 -7.88
C GLY A 188 8.62 19.25 -9.31
N SER A 189 9.78 19.56 -9.92
CA SER A 189 10.13 19.04 -11.24
C SER A 189 10.75 17.65 -11.12
N ILE A 190 10.43 16.78 -12.08
CA ILE A 190 11.08 15.48 -12.25
C ILE A 190 11.65 15.46 -13.65
N ASP A 191 12.96 15.36 -13.77
CA ASP A 191 13.59 15.12 -15.07
C ASP A 191 13.59 13.63 -15.39
N VAL A 192 12.63 13.19 -16.20
CA VAL A 192 12.42 11.77 -16.57
C VAL A 192 13.13 11.42 -17.88
N ARG A 193 13.88 12.34 -18.49
CA ARG A 193 14.39 12.18 -19.86
C ARG A 193 15.51 11.15 -19.96
N GLU A 194 16.25 10.90 -18.89
CA GLU A 194 17.33 9.92 -18.91
C GLU A 194 16.83 8.54 -18.49
N SER A 195 17.00 7.57 -19.37
CA SER A 195 16.74 6.16 -19.07
C SER A 195 17.89 5.56 -18.26
N ILE A 196 17.58 4.46 -17.57
CA ILE A 196 18.58 3.62 -16.92
C ILE A 196 19.58 3.16 -18.00
N PRO A 197 20.91 3.28 -17.77
CA PRO A 197 21.91 2.86 -18.74
C PRO A 197 21.82 1.36 -19.05
N ASP A 198 21.87 0.99 -20.33
CA ASP A 198 21.92 -0.43 -20.75
C ASP A 198 23.21 -1.13 -20.31
N THR A 199 24.24 -0.36 -19.95
CA THR A 199 25.52 -0.84 -19.39
C THR A 199 25.44 -1.17 -17.91
N LEU A 200 24.31 -0.91 -17.26
CA LEU A 200 24.13 -1.22 -15.83
C LEU A 200 24.36 -2.71 -15.58
N PHE A 201 25.25 -3.03 -14.64
CA PHE A 201 25.69 -4.39 -14.30
C PHE A 201 26.25 -5.18 -15.49
N ASP A 202 26.85 -4.50 -16.46
CA ASP A 202 27.31 -5.11 -17.74
C ASP A 202 26.19 -5.91 -18.46
N GLY A 203 24.93 -5.49 -18.27
CA GLY A 203 23.76 -6.22 -18.74
C GLY A 203 23.58 -7.62 -18.14
N SER A 204 24.33 -7.98 -17.09
CA SER A 204 24.38 -9.33 -16.53
C SER A 204 23.85 -9.40 -15.11
N THR A 205 22.58 -9.79 -14.98
CA THR A 205 21.86 -10.00 -13.71
C THR A 205 21.10 -11.33 -13.73
N PRO A 206 21.78 -12.48 -13.76
CA PRO A 206 21.17 -13.78 -14.05
C PRO A 206 20.17 -14.25 -12.99
N ARG A 207 20.16 -13.66 -11.81
CA ARG A 207 19.25 -14.00 -10.69
C ARG A 207 18.19 -12.95 -10.44
N LEU A 208 18.21 -11.82 -11.15
CA LEU A 208 17.24 -10.77 -10.94
C LEU A 208 15.83 -11.27 -11.22
N SER A 209 15.00 -11.23 -10.20
CA SER A 209 13.62 -11.72 -10.26
C SER A 209 12.58 -10.62 -9.96
N CYS A 210 13.00 -9.56 -9.30
CA CYS A 210 12.15 -8.43 -8.93
C CYS A 210 12.82 -7.11 -9.31
N LEU A 211 12.10 -6.29 -10.09
CA LEU A 211 12.54 -4.96 -10.50
C LEU A 211 11.45 -3.93 -10.18
N GLU A 212 11.81 -2.91 -9.41
CA GLU A 212 10.94 -1.80 -9.07
C GLU A 212 11.57 -0.48 -9.51
N LEU A 213 10.86 0.27 -10.32
CA LEU A 213 11.31 1.55 -10.85
C LEU A 213 10.30 2.64 -10.51
N SER A 214 10.76 3.70 -9.85
CA SER A 214 9.94 4.86 -9.54
C SER A 214 10.57 6.10 -10.14
N HIS A 215 9.84 6.79 -11.02
CA HIS A 215 10.34 7.95 -11.77
C HIS A 215 11.64 7.66 -12.59
N CYS A 216 11.83 6.39 -12.94
CA CYS A 216 12.98 5.93 -13.73
C CYS A 216 12.48 5.33 -15.05
N ALA A 217 12.93 5.87 -16.18
CA ALA A 217 12.70 5.28 -17.49
C ALA A 217 13.66 4.10 -17.72
N ILE A 218 13.18 3.07 -18.41
CA ILE A 218 13.98 1.92 -18.84
C ILE A 218 13.63 1.58 -20.28
N SER A 219 14.63 1.19 -21.07
CA SER A 219 14.37 0.59 -22.39
C SER A 219 13.66 -0.75 -22.21
N TRP A 220 12.57 -0.99 -22.92
CA TRP A 220 11.86 -2.27 -22.90
C TRP A 220 12.66 -3.40 -23.59
N GLU A 221 13.75 -3.07 -24.26
CA GLU A 221 14.73 -4.01 -24.82
C GLU A 221 15.85 -4.33 -23.83
N SER A 222 15.89 -3.66 -22.67
CA SER A 222 16.95 -3.81 -21.67
C SER A 222 17.08 -5.26 -21.19
N PRO A 223 18.31 -5.79 -21.08
CA PRO A 223 18.55 -7.13 -20.54
C PRO A 223 18.08 -7.32 -19.09
N LEU A 224 17.93 -6.23 -18.33
CA LEU A 224 17.41 -6.25 -16.96
C LEU A 224 15.97 -6.75 -16.85
N LEU A 225 15.19 -6.67 -17.93
CA LEU A 225 13.80 -7.13 -17.95
C LEU A 225 13.68 -8.65 -18.14
N ARG A 226 14.74 -9.31 -18.59
CA ARG A 226 14.71 -10.75 -18.89
C ARG A 226 14.68 -11.59 -17.62
N GLY A 227 13.79 -12.59 -17.59
CA GLY A 227 13.69 -13.55 -16.49
C GLY A 227 13.00 -13.01 -15.24
N LEU A 228 12.42 -11.80 -15.26
CA LEU A 228 11.71 -11.23 -14.15
C LEU A 228 10.44 -12.04 -13.79
N LYS A 229 10.18 -12.11 -12.49
CA LYS A 229 8.92 -12.61 -11.90
C LYS A 229 8.03 -11.46 -11.44
N HIS A 230 8.64 -10.35 -11.04
CA HIS A 230 7.93 -9.19 -10.51
C HIS A 230 8.49 -7.93 -11.16
N LEU A 231 7.62 -7.17 -11.83
CA LEU A 231 7.96 -5.89 -12.44
C LEU A 231 7.00 -4.81 -11.95
N ARG A 232 7.56 -3.75 -11.39
CA ARG A 232 6.82 -2.55 -10.99
C ARG A 232 7.48 -1.32 -11.60
N ILE A 233 6.72 -0.58 -12.39
CA ILE A 233 7.16 0.69 -12.97
C ILE A 233 6.14 1.76 -12.60
N SER A 234 6.60 2.84 -12.01
CA SER A 234 5.72 3.94 -11.61
C SER A 234 6.21 5.30 -12.09
N SER A 235 5.24 6.15 -12.42
CA SER A 235 5.42 7.57 -12.69
C SER A 235 6.33 7.87 -13.89
N LEU A 236 6.02 7.26 -15.04
CA LEU A 236 6.56 7.68 -16.34
C LEU A 236 5.58 8.66 -16.98
N PHE A 237 6.06 9.85 -17.34
CA PHE A 237 5.22 10.87 -18.01
C PHE A 237 4.92 10.53 -19.48
N THR A 238 5.74 9.69 -20.10
CA THR A 238 5.53 9.19 -21.46
C THR A 238 5.76 7.69 -21.47
N GLY A 239 4.69 6.94 -21.74
CA GLY A 239 4.79 5.49 -21.91
C GLY A 239 5.55 5.11 -23.19
N PRO A 240 5.99 3.86 -23.29
CA PRO A 240 6.61 3.32 -24.50
C PRO A 240 5.61 3.28 -25.66
N SER A 241 6.12 3.12 -26.88
CA SER A 241 5.26 2.76 -28.01
C SER A 241 4.67 1.36 -27.77
N LEU A 242 3.46 1.13 -28.27
CA LEU A 242 2.76 -0.14 -28.08
C LEU A 242 3.56 -1.34 -28.57
N SER A 243 4.21 -1.23 -29.75
CA SER A 243 5.01 -2.32 -30.33
C SER A 243 6.18 -2.72 -29.43
N VAL A 244 6.97 -1.73 -29.00
CA VAL A 244 8.14 -1.95 -28.13
C VAL A 244 7.72 -2.53 -26.78
N TRP A 245 6.59 -2.09 -26.24
CA TRP A 245 6.04 -2.62 -24.99
C TRP A 245 5.62 -4.09 -25.12
N LEU A 246 4.96 -4.45 -26.23
CA LEU A 246 4.55 -5.83 -26.48
C LEU A 246 5.76 -6.74 -26.72
N ASP A 247 6.78 -6.26 -27.46
CA ASP A 247 8.03 -6.99 -27.66
C ASP A 247 8.72 -7.29 -26.33
N GLY A 248 8.83 -6.28 -25.47
CA GLY A 248 9.42 -6.46 -24.14
C GLY A 248 8.65 -7.43 -23.24
N LEU A 249 7.32 -7.43 -23.28
CA LEU A 249 6.50 -8.38 -22.51
C LEU A 249 6.61 -9.82 -23.03
N ASP A 250 6.76 -10.02 -24.34
CA ASP A 250 6.96 -11.36 -24.92
C ASP A 250 8.26 -12.03 -24.39
N GLU A 251 9.27 -11.22 -24.02
CA GLU A 251 10.53 -11.70 -23.40
C GLU A 251 10.39 -12.07 -21.91
N MET A 252 9.21 -11.86 -21.30
CA MET A 252 8.95 -12.06 -19.87
C MET A 252 7.88 -13.13 -19.58
N PRO A 253 7.95 -14.38 -20.07
CA PRO A 253 6.89 -15.39 -19.92
C PRO A 253 6.70 -15.89 -18.48
N HIS A 254 7.68 -15.66 -17.60
CA HIS A 254 7.65 -16.08 -16.19
C HIS A 254 7.13 -15.00 -15.24
N LEU A 255 6.67 -13.87 -15.79
CA LEU A 255 6.17 -12.75 -14.98
C LEU A 255 4.92 -13.16 -14.19
N LYS A 256 4.97 -12.98 -12.87
CA LYS A 256 3.88 -13.29 -11.93
C LYS A 256 3.12 -12.03 -11.51
N THR A 257 3.83 -10.91 -11.37
CA THR A 257 3.25 -9.64 -10.97
C THR A 257 3.71 -8.55 -11.93
N LEU A 258 2.77 -7.81 -12.49
CA LEU A 258 3.01 -6.64 -13.32
C LEU A 258 2.25 -5.44 -12.73
N ALA A 259 2.98 -4.39 -12.36
CA ALA A 259 2.42 -3.14 -11.90
C ALA A 259 2.92 -1.98 -12.75
N LEU A 260 2.02 -1.34 -13.48
CA LEU A 260 2.29 -0.19 -14.34
C LEU A 260 1.49 1.01 -13.83
N LEU A 261 2.16 1.91 -13.12
CA LEU A 261 1.55 3.09 -12.53
C LEU A 261 1.95 4.33 -13.33
N TYR A 262 1.07 4.80 -14.20
CA TYR A 262 1.37 5.85 -15.19
C TYR A 262 2.57 5.48 -16.10
N ALA A 263 2.64 4.20 -16.48
CA ALA A 263 3.74 3.63 -17.27
C ALA A 263 3.23 2.72 -18.40
N SER A 264 1.94 2.75 -18.68
CA SER A 264 1.31 2.03 -19.81
C SER A 264 1.68 2.65 -21.15
N PRO A 265 1.61 1.89 -22.26
CA PRO A 265 1.84 2.45 -23.59
C PRO A 265 0.83 3.57 -23.87
N SER A 266 1.34 4.69 -24.41
CA SER A 266 0.51 5.86 -24.66
C SER A 266 -0.24 5.76 -25.97
N ALA A 267 -1.53 6.08 -25.96
CA ALA A 267 -2.37 6.23 -27.14
C ALA A 267 -2.61 7.72 -27.47
N PRO A 268 -2.87 8.05 -28.72
CA PRO A 268 -3.39 9.38 -29.05
C PRO A 268 -4.70 9.63 -28.30
N HIS A 269 -4.80 10.77 -27.60
CA HIS A 269 -5.92 11.06 -26.70
C HIS A 269 -7.31 11.04 -27.35
N ASP A 270 -7.38 11.27 -28.66
CA ASP A 270 -8.62 11.30 -29.44
C ASP A 270 -8.90 9.99 -30.20
N ALA A 271 -8.01 8.99 -30.10
CA ALA A 271 -8.20 7.73 -30.81
C ALA A 271 -9.17 6.83 -30.04
N PRO A 272 -10.20 6.28 -30.71
CA PRO A 272 -11.02 5.25 -30.09
C PRO A 272 -10.17 4.01 -29.83
N LEU A 273 -10.42 3.31 -28.73
CA LEU A 273 -9.78 2.03 -28.47
C LEU A 273 -10.07 1.07 -29.65
N PRO A 274 -9.07 0.30 -30.10
CA PRO A 274 -9.21 -0.56 -31.25
C PRO A 274 -10.29 -1.61 -30.99
N SER A 275 -11.32 -1.63 -31.84
CA SER A 275 -12.37 -2.64 -31.79
C SER A 275 -11.86 -4.03 -32.18
N ARG A 276 -10.76 -4.10 -32.93
CA ARG A 276 -10.06 -5.32 -33.30
C ARG A 276 -8.58 -5.19 -33.01
N VAL A 277 -8.05 -6.12 -32.23
CA VAL A 277 -6.64 -6.17 -31.82
C VAL A 277 -5.89 -7.10 -32.77
N GLU A 278 -4.88 -6.59 -33.44
CA GLU A 278 -4.09 -7.38 -34.40
C GLU A 278 -3.03 -8.25 -33.72
N ARG A 279 -2.47 -7.77 -32.60
CA ARG A 279 -1.44 -8.47 -31.82
C ARG A 279 -1.80 -8.53 -30.35
N THR A 280 -1.62 -9.68 -29.73
CA THR A 280 -1.76 -9.87 -28.28
C THR A 280 -0.55 -10.59 -27.72
N VAL A 281 -0.20 -10.26 -26.46
CA VAL A 281 0.85 -10.96 -25.69
C VAL A 281 0.18 -11.82 -24.64
N THR A 282 0.62 -13.08 -24.54
CA THR A 282 0.14 -14.00 -23.53
C THR A 282 1.15 -14.09 -22.40
N LEU A 283 0.72 -13.76 -21.16
CA LEU A 283 1.52 -13.91 -19.96
C LEU A 283 0.95 -15.07 -19.12
N PRO A 284 1.43 -16.30 -19.33
CA PRO A 284 0.79 -17.51 -18.80
C PRO A 284 0.93 -17.65 -17.28
N SER A 285 1.96 -17.01 -16.70
CA SER A 285 2.27 -17.08 -15.26
C SER A 285 1.75 -15.88 -14.47
N LEU A 286 1.17 -14.87 -15.14
CA LEU A 286 0.77 -13.63 -14.47
C LEU A 286 -0.47 -13.83 -13.61
N THR A 287 -0.30 -13.71 -12.31
CA THR A 287 -1.37 -13.83 -11.30
C THR A 287 -1.89 -12.47 -10.82
N HIS A 288 -1.05 -11.43 -10.82
CA HIS A 288 -1.41 -10.12 -10.32
C HIS A 288 -1.11 -9.05 -11.37
N LEU A 289 -2.13 -8.27 -11.72
CA LEU A 289 -2.02 -7.13 -12.63
C LEU A 289 -2.51 -5.85 -11.96
N GLU A 290 -1.64 -4.85 -11.87
CA GLU A 290 -1.99 -3.49 -11.48
C GLU A 290 -1.70 -2.52 -12.62
N ILE A 291 -2.70 -1.80 -13.09
CA ILE A 291 -2.54 -0.76 -14.11
C ILE A 291 -3.18 0.53 -13.59
N SER A 292 -2.40 1.60 -13.61
CA SER A 292 -2.88 2.93 -13.26
C SER A 292 -2.42 3.95 -14.30
N GLY A 293 -3.28 4.89 -14.68
CA GLY A 293 -2.96 5.91 -15.67
C GLY A 293 -4.17 6.48 -16.37
N ILE A 294 -3.95 7.08 -17.53
CA ILE A 294 -5.03 7.61 -18.38
C ILE A 294 -5.94 6.46 -18.84
N THR A 295 -7.23 6.68 -18.84
CA THR A 295 -8.24 5.66 -19.18
C THR A 295 -7.96 4.96 -20.51
N ILE A 296 -7.59 5.72 -21.55
CA ILE A 296 -7.30 5.18 -22.88
C ILE A 296 -6.05 4.30 -22.86
N ASP A 297 -4.99 4.73 -22.18
CA ASP A 297 -3.73 3.98 -22.07
C ASP A 297 -3.93 2.67 -21.31
N CYS A 298 -4.68 2.72 -20.19
CA CYS A 298 -5.09 1.51 -19.46
C CYS A 298 -5.90 0.55 -20.35
N GLY A 299 -6.84 1.09 -21.12
CA GLY A 299 -7.66 0.32 -22.05
C GLY A 299 -6.85 -0.32 -23.16
N LEU A 300 -5.90 0.42 -23.75
CA LEU A 300 -4.98 -0.07 -24.76
C LEU A 300 -4.15 -1.24 -24.21
N ALA A 301 -3.53 -1.08 -23.07
CA ALA A 301 -2.76 -2.14 -22.43
C ALA A 301 -3.61 -3.40 -22.17
N LEU A 302 -4.79 -3.26 -21.56
CA LEU A 302 -5.69 -4.38 -21.29
C LEU A 302 -6.22 -5.06 -22.56
N ALA A 303 -6.41 -4.31 -23.66
CA ALA A 303 -6.87 -4.87 -24.93
C ALA A 303 -5.89 -5.90 -25.50
N HIS A 304 -4.59 -5.64 -25.37
CA HIS A 304 -3.50 -6.42 -25.97
C HIS A 304 -2.97 -7.57 -25.09
N LEU A 305 -3.47 -7.70 -23.82
CA LEU A 305 -3.02 -8.74 -22.90
C LEU A 305 -3.96 -9.96 -22.88
N VAL A 306 -3.38 -11.16 -22.82
CA VAL A 306 -4.05 -12.44 -22.58
C VAL A 306 -3.48 -13.06 -21.31
N LEU A 307 -4.29 -13.15 -20.24
CA LEU A 307 -3.84 -13.44 -18.88
C LEU A 307 -4.60 -14.66 -18.31
N PRO A 308 -4.21 -15.89 -18.69
CA PRO A 308 -4.97 -17.10 -18.31
C PRO A 308 -4.91 -17.42 -16.82
N ALA A 309 -3.83 -17.06 -16.12
CA ALA A 309 -3.63 -17.36 -14.69
C ALA A 309 -3.99 -16.19 -13.75
N LEU A 310 -4.64 -15.13 -14.27
CA LEU A 310 -4.91 -13.93 -13.49
C LEU A 310 -5.86 -14.21 -12.33
N THR A 311 -5.45 -13.88 -11.11
CA THR A 311 -6.23 -14.00 -9.87
C THR A 311 -6.56 -12.64 -9.24
N SER A 312 -5.74 -11.62 -9.51
CA SER A 312 -5.94 -10.28 -8.97
C SER A 312 -5.77 -9.22 -10.05
N LEU A 313 -6.76 -8.35 -10.16
CA LEU A 313 -6.81 -7.24 -11.11
C LEU A 313 -7.05 -5.92 -10.40
N CYS A 314 -6.13 -4.97 -10.54
CA CYS A 314 -6.30 -3.60 -10.06
C CYS A 314 -6.17 -2.62 -11.22
N VAL A 315 -7.24 -1.90 -11.53
CA VAL A 315 -7.26 -0.87 -12.58
C VAL A 315 -7.67 0.47 -11.97
N ARG A 316 -6.74 1.43 -11.99
CA ARG A 316 -7.01 2.81 -11.54
C ARG A 316 -6.88 3.75 -12.73
N ALA A 317 -8.00 4.08 -13.33
CA ALA A 317 -8.06 4.93 -14.50
C ALA A 317 -8.30 6.41 -14.13
N SER A 318 -7.60 7.32 -14.81
CA SER A 318 -7.84 8.76 -14.74
C SER A 318 -8.51 9.21 -16.03
N SER A 319 -9.76 9.64 -15.96
CA SER A 319 -10.50 10.16 -17.10
C SER A 319 -10.21 11.65 -17.28
N TYR A 320 -9.80 12.03 -18.48
CA TYR A 320 -9.57 13.43 -18.86
C TYR A 320 -10.70 13.98 -19.72
N LEU A 321 -11.56 13.10 -20.26
CA LEU A 321 -12.66 13.56 -21.08
C LEU A 321 -13.83 14.05 -20.23
N PRO A 322 -14.53 15.10 -20.66
CA PRO A 322 -15.72 15.58 -19.99
C PRO A 322 -16.74 14.46 -19.82
N ASN A 323 -17.31 14.35 -18.61
CA ASN A 323 -18.36 13.40 -18.29
C ASN A 323 -17.94 11.91 -18.38
N GLY A 324 -16.63 11.60 -18.37
CA GLY A 324 -16.15 10.23 -18.40
C GLY A 324 -16.50 9.46 -19.69
N ARG A 325 -16.56 10.13 -20.82
CA ARG A 325 -16.92 9.53 -22.12
C ARG A 325 -15.94 8.47 -22.60
N ASP A 326 -14.71 8.46 -22.07
CA ASP A 326 -13.66 7.48 -22.31
C ASP A 326 -13.85 6.19 -21.49
N VAL A 327 -14.60 6.26 -20.40
CA VAL A 327 -14.79 5.11 -19.49
C VAL A 327 -15.51 3.92 -20.13
N PRO A 328 -16.60 4.10 -20.91
CA PRO A 328 -17.26 2.97 -21.57
C PRO A 328 -16.33 2.15 -22.48
N GLY A 329 -15.32 2.77 -23.08
CA GLY A 329 -14.35 2.09 -23.95
C GLY A 329 -13.47 1.08 -23.23
N ILE A 330 -13.06 1.35 -21.99
CA ILE A 330 -12.20 0.43 -21.21
C ILE A 330 -13.00 -0.73 -20.60
N LEU A 331 -14.28 -0.56 -20.32
CA LEU A 331 -15.07 -1.51 -19.54
C LEU A 331 -15.12 -2.93 -20.12
N PRO A 332 -15.25 -3.17 -21.43
CA PRO A 332 -15.23 -4.54 -22.00
C PRO A 332 -13.89 -5.26 -21.71
N HIS A 333 -12.78 -4.52 -21.69
CA HIS A 333 -11.45 -5.09 -21.42
C HIS A 333 -11.30 -5.39 -19.92
N VAL A 334 -11.74 -4.49 -19.04
CA VAL A 334 -11.78 -4.74 -17.58
C VAL A 334 -12.64 -5.96 -17.28
N ALA A 335 -13.86 -6.04 -17.86
CA ALA A 335 -14.77 -7.15 -17.66
C ALA A 335 -14.17 -8.50 -18.08
N ARG A 336 -13.54 -8.53 -19.24
CA ARG A 336 -12.90 -9.75 -19.74
C ARG A 336 -11.87 -10.31 -18.74
N HIS A 337 -11.07 -9.45 -18.13
CA HIS A 337 -10.06 -9.87 -17.17
C HIS A 337 -10.64 -10.10 -15.77
N ALA A 338 -11.54 -9.24 -15.29
CA ALA A 338 -12.22 -9.40 -14.01
C ALA A 338 -13.03 -10.70 -13.95
N ASN A 339 -13.73 -11.06 -15.02
CA ASN A 339 -14.48 -12.31 -15.10
C ASN A 339 -13.57 -13.54 -15.09
N ARG A 340 -12.34 -13.43 -15.58
CA ARG A 340 -11.33 -14.50 -15.48
C ARG A 340 -10.84 -14.71 -14.05
N CYS A 341 -10.64 -13.66 -13.28
CA CYS A 341 -10.30 -13.77 -11.85
C CYS A 341 -11.34 -14.55 -11.04
N GLN A 342 -12.58 -14.61 -11.52
CA GLN A 342 -13.70 -15.31 -10.85
C GLN A 342 -13.84 -16.79 -11.23
N HIS A 343 -12.98 -17.34 -12.09
CA HIS A 343 -13.11 -18.74 -12.52
C HIS A 343 -12.89 -19.75 -11.39
N THR A 344 -12.05 -19.43 -10.41
CA THR A 344 -11.79 -20.29 -9.25
C THR A 344 -12.74 -20.00 -8.10
N ASP A 345 -13.01 -18.72 -7.82
CA ASP A 345 -13.86 -18.28 -6.71
C ASP A 345 -14.68 -17.04 -7.10
N ARG A 346 -16.00 -17.10 -6.88
CA ARG A 346 -16.88 -15.98 -7.18
C ARG A 346 -16.71 -14.84 -6.18
N LEU A 347 -16.84 -13.61 -6.64
CA LEU A 347 -16.84 -12.42 -5.77
C LEU A 347 -18.00 -12.50 -4.78
N GLN A 348 -17.71 -12.40 -3.49
CA GLN A 348 -18.71 -12.47 -2.41
C GLN A 348 -18.88 -11.14 -1.67
N SER A 349 -17.87 -10.28 -1.70
CA SER A 349 -17.93 -8.97 -1.07
C SER A 349 -17.57 -7.88 -2.05
N VAL A 350 -18.33 -6.79 -2.00
CA VAL A 350 -18.08 -5.58 -2.81
C VAL A 350 -18.22 -4.35 -1.94
N PHE A 351 -17.29 -3.45 -2.11
CA PHE A 351 -17.37 -2.13 -1.53
C PHE A 351 -17.50 -1.07 -2.63
N VAL A 352 -18.44 -0.19 -2.48
CA VAL A 352 -18.66 0.94 -3.38
C VAL A 352 -18.27 2.22 -2.67
N ARG A 353 -17.20 2.85 -3.12
CA ARG A 353 -16.76 4.14 -2.65
C ARG A 353 -16.92 5.18 -3.77
N SER A 354 -17.54 6.29 -3.46
CA SER A 354 -17.62 7.41 -4.40
C SER A 354 -17.48 8.72 -3.64
N ASN A 355 -16.58 9.58 -4.09
CA ASN A 355 -16.44 10.95 -3.65
C ASN A 355 -16.64 11.92 -4.84
N LYS A 356 -16.39 13.22 -4.67
CA LYS A 356 -16.56 14.21 -5.74
C LYS A 356 -15.65 13.97 -6.96
N LYS A 357 -14.56 13.21 -6.79
CA LYS A 357 -13.51 13.04 -7.79
C LYS A 357 -13.30 11.62 -8.26
N CYS A 358 -13.84 10.63 -7.56
CA CYS A 358 -13.52 9.22 -7.80
C CYS A 358 -14.72 8.31 -7.56
N VAL A 359 -14.83 7.27 -8.40
CA VAL A 359 -15.66 6.08 -8.18
C VAL A 359 -14.71 4.90 -8.06
N GLU A 360 -14.80 4.14 -6.98
CA GLU A 360 -13.94 3.00 -6.69
C GLU A 360 -14.78 1.81 -6.23
N ILE A 361 -14.47 0.64 -6.77
CA ILE A 361 -15.20 -0.61 -6.53
C ILE A 361 -14.19 -1.74 -6.30
N PRO A 362 -13.63 -1.89 -5.11
CA PRO A 362 -12.91 -3.10 -4.72
C PRO A 362 -13.87 -4.25 -4.43
N ALA A 363 -13.45 -5.46 -4.80
CA ALA A 363 -14.23 -6.67 -4.63
C ALA A 363 -13.35 -7.86 -4.23
N TRP A 364 -13.92 -8.78 -3.44
CA TRP A 364 -13.23 -9.93 -2.83
C TRP A 364 -14.04 -11.21 -2.96
N THR A 365 -13.37 -12.35 -2.86
CA THR A 365 -14.03 -13.69 -2.91
C THR A 365 -14.49 -14.20 -1.56
N PHE A 366 -14.20 -13.53 -0.45
CA PHE A 366 -14.67 -13.94 0.85
C PHE A 366 -15.74 -12.99 1.41
N PRO A 367 -16.71 -13.49 2.21
CA PRO A 367 -17.87 -12.70 2.63
C PRO A 367 -17.61 -11.80 3.83
N ASP A 368 -16.65 -12.15 4.70
CA ASP A 368 -16.41 -11.47 5.97
C ASP A 368 -15.16 -10.60 5.90
N ILE A 369 -15.32 -9.39 5.35
CA ILE A 369 -14.26 -8.39 5.35
C ILE A 369 -14.58 -7.31 6.36
N ASP A 370 -13.63 -6.98 7.22
CA ASP A 370 -13.66 -5.70 7.92
C ASP A 370 -13.22 -4.59 6.96
N ILE A 371 -14.19 -4.13 6.19
CA ILE A 371 -14.00 -3.10 5.16
C ILE A 371 -13.39 -1.83 5.75
N ASN A 372 -13.63 -1.52 7.02
CA ASN A 372 -13.04 -0.35 7.68
C ASN A 372 -11.54 -0.52 7.94
N ALA A 373 -11.08 -1.72 8.27
CA ALA A 373 -9.66 -2.03 8.46
C ALA A 373 -8.92 -2.03 7.11
N GLU A 374 -9.50 -2.66 6.09
CA GLU A 374 -8.92 -2.72 4.74
C GLU A 374 -8.83 -1.33 4.08
N LEU A 375 -9.84 -0.47 4.28
CA LEU A 375 -9.87 0.87 3.69
C LEU A 375 -8.95 1.87 4.38
N SER A 376 -8.62 1.68 5.65
CA SER A 376 -7.60 2.49 6.33
C SER A 376 -6.22 2.31 5.69
N ASN A 377 -6.03 1.17 5.02
CA ASN A 377 -4.80 0.82 4.33
C ASN A 377 -4.79 1.26 2.84
N MET A 378 -5.95 1.60 2.27
CA MET A 378 -6.09 2.09 0.89
C MET A 378 -6.17 3.62 0.87
N ASP A 379 -5.06 4.30 1.10
CA ASP A 379 -4.98 5.76 0.98
C ASP A 379 -4.85 6.13 -0.50
N ILE A 380 -5.96 6.58 -1.09
CA ILE A 380 -6.07 6.87 -2.54
C ILE A 380 -5.29 8.13 -2.93
N ASP A 381 -4.99 9.01 -1.98
CA ASP A 381 -4.35 10.31 -2.24
C ASP A 381 -2.81 10.23 -2.30
N LEU A 382 -2.21 9.05 -2.05
CA LEU A 382 -0.76 8.85 -2.15
C LEU A 382 -0.42 7.87 -3.27
N PRO A 383 -0.13 8.37 -4.49
CA PRO A 383 0.28 7.51 -5.62
C PRO A 383 1.59 6.76 -5.36
N ASN A 384 2.33 7.10 -4.32
CA ASN A 384 3.67 6.58 -4.02
C ASN A 384 3.76 5.72 -2.76
N LYS A 385 2.69 5.53 -1.97
CA LYS A 385 2.72 4.48 -0.94
C LYS A 385 2.55 3.13 -1.61
N ILE A 386 3.66 2.44 -1.74
CA ILE A 386 3.77 1.04 -2.09
C ILE A 386 2.84 0.28 -1.14
N THR A 387 1.67 -0.10 -1.64
CA THR A 387 0.90 -1.15 -0.97
C THR A 387 1.79 -2.38 -1.06
N THR A 388 2.29 -2.82 0.09
CA THR A 388 3.08 -4.05 0.16
C THR A 388 2.35 -5.17 -0.57
N PRO A 389 3.07 -6.08 -1.25
CA PRO A 389 2.45 -7.20 -1.96
C PRO A 389 1.44 -7.98 -1.12
N ASP A 390 1.60 -7.99 0.20
CA ASP A 390 0.72 -8.69 1.13
C ASP A 390 -0.70 -8.11 1.22
N ILE A 391 -0.89 -6.79 1.03
CA ILE A 391 -2.23 -6.17 1.04
C ILE A 391 -2.95 -6.42 -0.29
N MET A 392 -2.21 -6.50 -1.39
CA MET A 392 -2.77 -6.83 -2.71
C MET A 392 -3.25 -8.28 -2.84
N GLN A 393 -2.78 -9.19 -1.98
CA GLN A 393 -3.19 -10.60 -2.04
C GLN A 393 -4.65 -10.82 -1.62
N SER A 394 -5.23 -9.91 -0.87
CA SER A 394 -6.61 -10.03 -0.40
C SER A 394 -7.66 -9.52 -1.38
N VAL A 395 -7.34 -8.50 -2.20
CA VAL A 395 -8.29 -7.89 -3.14
C VAL A 395 -8.16 -8.52 -4.51
N GLN A 396 -9.24 -9.10 -5.03
CA GLN A 396 -9.19 -9.74 -6.35
C GLN A 396 -9.48 -8.80 -7.52
N VAL A 397 -10.41 -7.87 -7.34
CA VAL A 397 -10.73 -6.90 -8.39
C VAL A 397 -10.87 -5.52 -7.78
N VAL A 398 -10.11 -4.54 -8.28
CA VAL A 398 -10.32 -3.12 -8.01
C VAL A 398 -10.53 -2.42 -9.34
N PHE A 399 -11.62 -1.70 -9.47
CA PHE A 399 -11.78 -0.75 -10.56
C PHE A 399 -12.06 0.63 -9.98
N SER A 400 -11.22 1.58 -10.32
CA SER A 400 -11.32 2.96 -9.87
C SER A 400 -11.23 3.90 -11.07
N VAL A 401 -12.11 4.91 -11.10
CA VAL A 401 -12.03 5.99 -12.08
C VAL A 401 -11.99 7.31 -11.34
N LYS A 402 -10.99 8.12 -11.67
CA LYS A 402 -10.78 9.46 -11.10
C LYS A 402 -10.95 10.52 -12.18
N ASN A 403 -11.57 11.65 -11.83
CA ASN A 403 -11.58 12.88 -12.60
C ASN A 403 -11.84 14.07 -11.67
N ASP A 404 -11.04 15.10 -11.78
CA ASP A 404 -11.10 16.27 -10.87
C ASP A 404 -12.24 17.25 -11.21
N GLU A 405 -12.85 17.14 -12.40
CA GLU A 405 -13.82 18.10 -12.94
C GLU A 405 -15.21 17.52 -13.23
N TRP A 406 -15.51 16.31 -12.77
CA TRP A 406 -16.80 15.70 -13.07
C TRP A 406 -17.96 16.41 -12.37
N PRO A 407 -19.03 16.75 -13.13
CA PRO A 407 -20.29 17.13 -12.52
C PRO A 407 -20.88 15.95 -11.76
N SER A 408 -21.63 16.24 -10.70
CA SER A 408 -22.17 15.22 -9.77
C SER A 408 -23.03 14.13 -10.44
N TRP A 409 -23.62 14.39 -11.61
CA TRP A 409 -24.40 13.42 -12.35
C TRP A 409 -23.54 12.42 -13.15
N ALA A 410 -22.35 12.81 -13.62
CA ALA A 410 -21.46 11.92 -14.38
C ALA A 410 -20.99 10.72 -13.56
N HIS A 411 -20.84 10.88 -12.25
CA HIS A 411 -20.54 9.75 -11.36
C HIS A 411 -21.59 8.65 -11.39
N SER A 412 -22.87 9.01 -11.57
CA SER A 412 -23.95 8.01 -11.65
C SER A 412 -23.86 7.19 -12.93
N ASP A 413 -23.59 7.83 -14.06
CA ASP A 413 -23.52 7.16 -15.36
C ASP A 413 -22.28 6.26 -15.45
N VAL A 414 -21.14 6.71 -14.94
CA VAL A 414 -19.91 5.91 -14.84
C VAL A 414 -20.15 4.71 -13.92
N PHE A 415 -20.75 4.92 -12.76
CA PHE A 415 -21.08 3.85 -11.83
C PHE A 415 -22.01 2.82 -12.49
N ASP A 416 -23.09 3.27 -13.13
CA ASP A 416 -24.03 2.41 -13.83
C ASP A 416 -23.35 1.57 -14.92
N ALA A 417 -22.43 2.20 -15.67
CA ALA A 417 -21.66 1.51 -16.70
C ALA A 417 -20.74 0.43 -16.11
N ILE A 418 -20.07 0.71 -15.00
CA ILE A 418 -19.20 -0.25 -14.30
C ILE A 418 -20.02 -1.43 -13.78
N MET A 419 -21.15 -1.15 -13.12
CA MET A 419 -22.02 -2.18 -12.53
C MET A 419 -22.67 -3.08 -13.59
N ALA A 420 -22.90 -2.56 -14.79
CA ALA A 420 -23.46 -3.35 -15.91
C ALA A 420 -22.49 -4.41 -16.45
N VAL A 421 -21.20 -4.25 -16.20
CA VAL A 421 -20.12 -5.06 -16.79
C VAL A 421 -19.54 -6.07 -15.81
N LEU A 422 -19.53 -5.76 -14.52
CA LEU A 422 -19.06 -6.68 -13.48
C LEU A 422 -20.19 -7.65 -13.11
N HIS A 423 -19.89 -8.95 -13.16
CA HIS A 423 -20.84 -9.99 -12.72
C HIS A 423 -20.83 -10.08 -11.19
N LEU A 424 -21.76 -9.38 -10.56
CA LEU A 424 -21.86 -9.23 -9.10
C LEU A 424 -23.10 -9.95 -8.53
N ASP A 425 -23.60 -10.95 -9.21
CA ASP A 425 -24.80 -11.72 -8.84
C ASP A 425 -24.61 -12.64 -7.63
N SER A 426 -23.37 -12.99 -7.31
CA SER A 426 -23.00 -13.86 -6.18
C SER A 426 -22.63 -13.11 -4.88
N ILE A 427 -22.81 -11.79 -4.84
CA ILE A 427 -22.41 -10.98 -3.69
C ILE A 427 -23.25 -11.30 -2.46
N VAL A 428 -22.57 -11.56 -1.34
CA VAL A 428 -23.13 -11.79 0.00
C VAL A 428 -23.01 -10.55 0.87
N THR A 429 -21.89 -9.82 0.76
CA THR A 429 -21.63 -8.59 1.51
C THR A 429 -21.49 -7.40 0.56
N LEU A 430 -22.29 -6.37 0.80
CA LEU A 430 -22.25 -5.12 0.07
C LEU A 430 -22.00 -3.97 1.05
N ALA A 431 -20.97 -3.18 0.81
CA ALA A 431 -20.74 -1.94 1.55
C ALA A 431 -20.80 -0.73 0.61
N VAL A 432 -21.43 0.33 1.08
CA VAL A 432 -21.59 1.57 0.29
C VAL A 432 -21.20 2.76 1.14
N GLN A 433 -20.13 3.44 0.70
CA GLN A 433 -19.68 4.71 1.25
C GLN A 433 -19.68 5.75 0.15
N LYS A 434 -20.50 6.79 0.27
CA LYS A 434 -20.60 7.82 -0.74
C LYS A 434 -20.71 9.20 -0.11
N HIS A 435 -19.89 10.14 -0.61
CA HIS A 435 -19.94 11.54 -0.23
C HIS A 435 -20.95 12.37 -1.04
N THR A 436 -21.38 11.90 -2.19
CA THR A 436 -22.40 12.57 -3.02
C THR A 436 -23.75 11.90 -2.84
N ARG A 437 -24.83 12.65 -2.96
CA ARG A 437 -26.21 12.15 -2.86
C ARG A 437 -26.41 11.04 -3.91
N LEU A 438 -26.66 9.82 -3.46
CA LEU A 438 -27.17 8.76 -4.34
C LEU A 438 -28.48 9.27 -4.94
N ASN A 439 -28.59 9.21 -6.25
CA ASN A 439 -29.85 9.47 -6.92
C ASN A 439 -30.93 8.59 -6.27
N LYS A 440 -32.14 9.10 -6.08
CA LYS A 440 -33.28 8.35 -5.52
C LYS A 440 -33.56 7.03 -6.26
N GLN A 441 -33.07 6.92 -7.49
CA GLN A 441 -33.21 5.72 -8.32
C GLN A 441 -32.07 4.70 -8.13
N PHE A 442 -31.00 5.00 -7.40
CA PHE A 442 -29.86 4.11 -7.24
C PHE A 442 -30.26 2.73 -6.70
N TRP A 443 -30.89 2.71 -5.53
CA TRP A 443 -31.30 1.44 -4.91
C TRP A 443 -32.32 0.66 -5.75
N PRO A 444 -33.40 1.28 -6.25
CA PRO A 444 -34.37 0.57 -7.11
C PRO A 444 -33.78 0.04 -8.41
N ARG A 445 -32.69 0.65 -8.91
CA ARG A 445 -32.02 0.24 -10.15
C ARG A 445 -31.03 -0.89 -9.95
N HIS A 446 -30.23 -0.85 -8.88
CA HIS A 446 -29.12 -1.77 -8.69
C HIS A 446 -29.41 -2.91 -7.71
N ALA A 447 -30.18 -2.68 -6.64
CA ALA A 447 -30.46 -3.71 -5.64
C ALA A 447 -31.08 -5.01 -6.20
N PRO A 448 -31.92 -5.00 -7.25
CA PRO A 448 -32.44 -6.25 -7.85
C PRO A 448 -31.33 -7.14 -8.46
N GLN A 449 -30.15 -6.59 -8.74
CA GLN A 449 -29.01 -7.34 -9.28
C GLN A 449 -28.27 -8.12 -8.18
N TRP A 450 -28.56 -7.87 -6.91
CA TRP A 450 -27.86 -8.43 -5.75
C TRP A 450 -28.79 -9.22 -4.81
N PRO A 451 -29.46 -10.27 -5.29
CA PRO A 451 -30.48 -11.00 -4.51
C PRO A 451 -29.90 -11.79 -3.33
N LEU A 452 -28.59 -12.11 -3.38
CA LEU A 452 -27.92 -12.92 -2.35
C LEU A 452 -27.30 -12.10 -1.23
N VAL A 453 -27.41 -10.77 -1.26
CA VAL A 453 -26.83 -9.90 -0.21
C VAL A 453 -27.48 -10.19 1.15
N GLN A 454 -26.64 -10.69 2.07
CA GLN A 454 -26.98 -10.99 3.46
C GLN A 454 -26.51 -9.90 4.42
N CYS A 455 -25.36 -9.26 4.13
CA CYS A 455 -24.79 -8.19 4.92
C CYS A 455 -24.73 -6.89 4.11
N LEU A 456 -25.37 -5.84 4.62
CA LEU A 456 -25.33 -4.51 4.01
C LEU A 456 -24.67 -3.51 4.97
N GLN A 457 -23.58 -2.89 4.54
CA GLN A 457 -22.90 -1.85 5.30
C GLN A 457 -23.13 -0.49 4.65
N LEU A 458 -23.58 0.49 5.40
CA LEU A 458 -23.93 1.81 4.89
C LEU A 458 -23.31 2.92 5.70
N ALA A 459 -22.55 3.79 5.03
CA ALA A 459 -22.10 5.07 5.60
C ALA A 459 -23.01 6.21 5.11
N PRO A 460 -23.08 7.35 5.84
CA PRO A 460 -23.77 8.53 5.37
C PRO A 460 -23.17 9.04 4.04
N PRO A 461 -23.95 9.54 3.08
CA PRO A 461 -25.41 9.63 3.02
C PRO A 461 -26.12 8.40 2.45
N ALA A 462 -25.41 7.31 2.12
CA ALA A 462 -26.01 6.08 1.55
C ALA A 462 -27.08 5.49 2.49
N ALA A 463 -26.85 5.52 3.80
CA ALA A 463 -27.80 5.07 4.82
C ALA A 463 -29.12 5.86 4.78
N HIS A 464 -29.07 7.15 4.46
CA HIS A 464 -30.27 7.99 4.33
C HIS A 464 -31.09 7.59 3.11
N GLY A 465 -30.45 7.44 1.95
CA GLY A 465 -31.14 7.04 0.71
C GLY A 465 -31.75 5.64 0.81
N PHE A 466 -31.07 4.70 1.46
CA PHE A 466 -31.59 3.35 1.73
C PHE A 466 -32.85 3.39 2.60
N ARG A 467 -32.82 4.15 3.69
CA ARG A 467 -33.99 4.32 4.58
C ARG A 467 -35.18 4.93 3.84
N GLU A 468 -34.97 6.00 3.05
CA GLU A 468 -36.06 6.60 2.24
C GLU A 468 -36.65 5.61 1.26
N MET A 469 -35.82 4.79 0.65
CA MET A 469 -36.27 3.75 -0.26
C MET A 469 -37.18 2.74 0.45
N LEU A 470 -36.79 2.22 1.61
CA LEU A 470 -37.60 1.26 2.38
C LEU A 470 -38.95 1.84 2.80
N LEU A 471 -39.02 3.15 3.04
CA LEU A 471 -40.30 3.83 3.34
C LEU A 471 -41.17 4.05 2.10
N GLN A 472 -40.55 4.33 0.94
CA GLN A 472 -41.28 4.57 -0.32
C GLN A 472 -41.84 3.30 -0.97
N GLU A 473 -41.25 2.14 -0.69
CA GLU A 473 -41.72 0.87 -1.16
C GLU A 473 -43.17 0.53 -0.70
N ASP A 474 -43.60 1.10 0.41
CA ASP A 474 -44.97 0.93 0.90
C ASP A 474 -46.01 1.55 0.00
N ASN A 475 -45.67 2.60 -0.75
CA ASN A 475 -46.59 3.33 -1.65
C ASN A 475 -46.63 2.79 -3.08
N ARG A 476 -45.73 1.91 -3.46
CA ARG A 476 -45.73 1.33 -4.82
C ARG A 476 -46.01 -0.18 -4.72
N ARG A 477 -46.99 -0.65 -5.41
CA ARG A 477 -47.42 -2.06 -5.51
C ARG A 477 -46.36 -3.05 -6.02
N ARG A 478 -45.05 -2.83 -5.70
CA ARG A 478 -43.97 -3.75 -6.04
C ARG A 478 -43.97 -4.92 -5.06
N LYS A 479 -44.25 -6.12 -5.58
CA LYS A 479 -44.31 -7.38 -4.82
C LYS A 479 -42.91 -7.89 -4.36
N SER A 480 -41.80 -7.44 -4.95
CA SER A 480 -40.48 -7.97 -4.65
C SER A 480 -39.69 -7.04 -3.69
N LEU A 481 -39.13 -7.64 -2.67
CA LEU A 481 -38.14 -7.00 -1.79
C LEU A 481 -36.82 -6.77 -2.56
N LEU A 482 -36.19 -5.63 -2.35
CA LEU A 482 -34.93 -5.31 -3.03
C LEU A 482 -33.75 -6.16 -2.54
N PHE A 483 -33.77 -6.58 -1.26
CA PHE A 483 -32.76 -7.47 -0.67
C PHE A 483 -33.45 -8.63 0.07
N PRO A 484 -33.86 -9.68 -0.64
CA PRO A 484 -34.67 -10.77 -0.03
C PRO A 484 -33.87 -11.62 0.98
N SER A 485 -32.55 -11.62 0.90
CA SER A 485 -31.66 -12.40 1.76
C SER A 485 -31.02 -11.60 2.89
N LEU A 486 -31.38 -10.32 3.07
CA LEU A 486 -30.74 -9.42 4.03
C LEU A 486 -30.98 -9.88 5.48
N THR A 487 -29.89 -10.18 6.19
CA THR A 487 -29.93 -10.61 7.59
C THR A 487 -29.18 -9.66 8.52
N LYS A 488 -28.17 -8.94 8.03
CA LYS A 488 -27.32 -8.04 8.81
C LYS A 488 -27.25 -6.65 8.16
N LEU A 489 -27.52 -5.62 8.96
CA LEU A 489 -27.35 -4.23 8.57
C LEU A 489 -26.31 -3.56 9.48
N VAL A 490 -25.26 -2.98 8.88
CA VAL A 490 -24.23 -2.23 9.59
C VAL A 490 -24.35 -0.76 9.19
N LEU A 491 -24.57 0.11 10.16
CA LEU A 491 -24.52 1.55 9.93
C LEU A 491 -23.17 2.09 10.41
N VAL A 492 -22.45 2.78 9.55
CA VAL A 492 -21.10 3.28 9.83
C VAL A 492 -21.14 4.79 10.04
N ASN A 493 -20.55 5.28 11.13
CA ASN A 493 -20.41 6.72 11.43
C ASN A 493 -21.71 7.55 11.29
N THR A 494 -22.87 6.93 11.55
CA THR A 494 -24.18 7.56 11.40
C THR A 494 -24.67 8.13 12.72
N ALA A 495 -25.14 9.39 12.72
CA ALA A 495 -25.80 9.98 13.88
C ALA A 495 -27.32 9.66 13.83
N LEU A 496 -27.80 8.93 14.83
CA LEU A 496 -29.22 8.55 14.97
C LEU A 496 -29.94 9.54 15.91
N SER A 497 -30.45 10.64 15.35
CA SER A 497 -31.37 11.53 16.06
C SER A 497 -32.72 10.83 16.31
N ALA A 498 -33.53 11.34 17.22
CA ALA A 498 -34.86 10.77 17.54
C ALA A 498 -35.74 10.60 16.28
N ARG A 499 -35.72 11.58 15.37
CA ARG A 499 -36.43 11.49 14.08
C ARG A 499 -35.86 10.40 13.19
N ARG A 500 -34.54 10.33 13.06
CA ARG A 500 -33.86 9.31 12.22
C ARG A 500 -34.08 7.89 12.78
N THR A 501 -34.06 7.73 14.11
CA THR A 501 -34.37 6.46 14.77
C THR A 501 -35.79 6.01 14.46
N ARG A 502 -36.80 6.89 14.62
CA ARG A 502 -38.21 6.56 14.31
C ARG A 502 -38.37 6.10 12.85
N HIS A 503 -37.81 6.85 11.90
CA HIS A 503 -37.87 6.45 10.49
C HIS A 503 -37.14 5.13 10.21
N LEU A 504 -36.05 4.81 10.94
CA LEU A 504 -35.38 3.52 10.82
C LEU A 504 -36.26 2.38 11.39
N CYS A 505 -36.89 2.60 12.54
CA CYS A 505 -37.86 1.65 13.10
C CYS A 505 -39.00 1.35 12.11
N ASP A 506 -39.61 2.39 11.52
CA ASP A 506 -40.67 2.24 10.53
C ASP A 506 -40.22 1.43 9.32
N ALA A 507 -39.01 1.70 8.83
CA ALA A 507 -38.40 0.98 7.71
C ALA A 507 -38.14 -0.50 8.03
N LEU A 508 -37.61 -0.80 9.21
CA LEU A 508 -37.33 -2.17 9.67
C LEU A 508 -38.62 -2.95 9.94
N MET A 509 -39.65 -2.31 10.54
CA MET A 509 -40.96 -2.91 10.69
C MET A 509 -41.61 -3.27 9.35
N ASN A 510 -41.36 -2.47 8.32
CA ASN A 510 -41.81 -2.78 6.98
C ASN A 510 -41.12 -4.04 6.42
N CYS A 511 -39.83 -4.23 6.66
CA CYS A 511 -39.10 -5.45 6.32
C CYS A 511 -39.68 -6.67 7.05
N VAL A 512 -40.01 -6.56 8.34
CA VAL A 512 -40.66 -7.64 9.11
C VAL A 512 -42.02 -8.02 8.53
N ARG A 513 -42.86 -7.02 8.22
CA ARG A 513 -44.20 -7.25 7.61
C ARG A 513 -44.12 -7.97 6.26
N ARG A 514 -43.01 -7.83 5.55
CA ARG A 514 -42.76 -8.48 4.25
C ARG A 514 -42.04 -9.83 4.37
N GLY A 515 -41.79 -10.32 5.59
CA GLY A 515 -41.24 -11.66 5.82
C GLY A 515 -39.70 -11.74 5.76
N VAL A 516 -39.00 -10.60 5.80
CA VAL A 516 -37.53 -10.53 5.85
C VAL A 516 -37.13 -9.77 7.09
N PRO A 517 -37.24 -10.36 8.32
CA PRO A 517 -36.80 -9.73 9.52
C PRO A 517 -35.28 -9.64 9.56
N LEU A 518 -34.76 -8.47 9.91
CA LEU A 518 -33.33 -8.29 10.14
C LEU A 518 -32.93 -9.06 11.42
N LYS A 519 -31.85 -9.84 11.35
CA LYS A 519 -31.31 -10.58 12.51
C LYS A 519 -30.38 -9.71 13.34
N THR A 520 -29.45 -9.01 12.71
CA THR A 520 -28.43 -8.21 13.39
C THR A 520 -28.41 -6.78 12.86
N LEU A 521 -28.41 -5.81 13.76
CA LEU A 521 -28.19 -4.39 13.46
C LEU A 521 -26.94 -3.90 14.22
N ASP A 522 -25.90 -3.54 13.47
CA ASP A 522 -24.65 -3.07 14.05
C ASP A 522 -24.57 -1.53 14.02
N LEU A 523 -24.50 -0.93 15.19
CA LEU A 523 -24.38 0.51 15.43
C LEU A 523 -23.07 0.85 16.16
N SER A 524 -22.09 -0.04 16.20
CA SER A 524 -20.87 0.08 17.04
C SER A 524 -20.08 1.36 16.78
N THR A 525 -20.10 1.86 15.56
CA THR A 525 -19.42 3.11 15.14
C THR A 525 -20.35 4.33 15.11
N CYS A 526 -21.63 4.14 15.42
CA CYS A 526 -22.64 5.19 15.33
C CYS A 526 -22.71 6.05 16.59
N VAL A 527 -23.31 7.24 16.44
CA VAL A 527 -23.70 8.10 17.55
C VAL A 527 -25.19 7.90 17.79
N ALA A 528 -25.55 7.12 18.82
CA ALA A 528 -26.93 6.81 19.17
C ALA A 528 -27.16 6.92 20.68
N THR A 529 -28.39 7.29 21.09
CA THR A 529 -28.79 7.30 22.50
C THR A 529 -29.19 5.89 22.95
N SER A 530 -29.11 5.62 24.26
CA SER A 530 -29.58 4.33 24.82
C SER A 530 -31.04 4.07 24.46
N ARG A 531 -31.89 5.11 24.47
CA ARG A 531 -33.30 5.01 24.08
C ARG A 531 -33.47 4.61 22.61
N ALA A 532 -32.60 5.07 21.71
CA ALA A 532 -32.61 4.66 20.30
C ALA A 532 -32.26 3.17 20.17
N VAL A 533 -31.27 2.70 20.92
CA VAL A 533 -30.88 1.29 20.91
C VAL A 533 -32.00 0.40 21.46
N GLU A 534 -32.64 0.79 22.57
CA GLU A 534 -33.80 0.09 23.14
C GLU A 534 -34.94 -0.09 22.13
N LEU A 535 -35.37 1.01 21.48
CA LEU A 535 -36.43 0.97 20.48
C LEU A 535 -36.10 0.05 19.30
N LEU A 536 -34.87 0.03 18.85
CA LEU A 536 -34.42 -0.84 17.76
C LEU A 536 -34.33 -2.30 18.20
N SER A 537 -33.99 -2.58 19.46
CA SER A 537 -33.96 -3.94 20.04
C SER A 537 -35.35 -4.57 20.19
N GLU A 538 -36.43 -3.78 20.14
CA GLU A 538 -37.81 -4.30 20.09
C GLU A 538 -38.15 -4.88 18.70
N ILE A 539 -37.39 -4.51 17.66
CA ILE A 539 -37.70 -4.89 16.26
C ILE A 539 -36.66 -5.90 15.71
N VAL A 540 -35.40 -5.78 16.11
CA VAL A 540 -34.28 -6.58 15.61
C VAL A 540 -33.80 -7.51 16.73
N VAL A 541 -33.51 -8.77 16.38
CA VAL A 541 -33.11 -9.80 17.34
C VAL A 541 -31.83 -9.43 18.10
N GLU A 542 -30.85 -8.88 17.40
CA GLU A 542 -29.55 -8.48 17.98
C GLU A 542 -29.20 -7.07 17.55
N VAL A 543 -29.00 -6.17 18.51
CA VAL A 543 -28.53 -4.79 18.24
C VAL A 543 -27.21 -4.56 18.93
N LEU A 544 -26.13 -4.41 18.16
CA LEU A 544 -24.81 -4.06 18.64
C LEU A 544 -24.74 -2.53 18.83
N GLY A 545 -24.77 -2.09 20.08
CA GLY A 545 -24.79 -0.66 20.42
C GLY A 545 -23.43 0.04 20.23
N PRO A 546 -23.42 1.40 20.33
CA PRO A 546 -22.20 2.20 20.18
C PRO A 546 -21.11 1.85 21.21
N LYS A 547 -19.84 1.82 20.75
CA LYS A 547 -18.67 1.70 21.65
C LYS A 547 -18.58 2.91 22.60
N GLU A 548 -17.92 2.75 23.75
CA GLU A 548 -17.83 3.79 24.81
C GLU A 548 -17.35 5.17 24.31
N ALA A 549 -16.38 5.18 23.38
CA ALA A 549 -15.88 6.42 22.77
C ALA A 549 -16.98 7.19 22.03
N HIS A 550 -17.87 6.48 21.34
CA HIS A 550 -18.98 7.06 20.57
C HIS A 550 -20.14 7.46 21.47
N LYS A 551 -20.37 6.76 22.60
CA LYS A 551 -21.36 7.15 23.62
C LYS A 551 -21.03 8.50 24.23
N LYS A 552 -19.75 8.77 24.57
CA LYS A 552 -19.31 10.07 25.08
C LYS A 552 -19.50 11.20 24.07
N LYS A 553 -19.29 10.94 22.78
CA LYS A 553 -19.55 11.90 21.71
C LYS A 553 -21.04 12.18 21.56
N ALA A 554 -21.90 11.16 21.65
CA ALA A 554 -23.35 11.31 21.65
C ALA A 554 -23.83 12.19 22.79
N GLN A 555 -23.36 11.94 24.03
CA GLN A 555 -23.73 12.74 25.21
C GLN A 555 -23.34 14.22 25.05
N ARG A 556 -22.19 14.54 24.41
CA ARG A 556 -21.79 15.92 24.13
C ARG A 556 -22.71 16.59 23.12
N ILE A 557 -23.05 15.91 22.03
CA ILE A 557 -23.92 16.45 20.96
C ILE A 557 -25.33 16.70 21.50
N TYR A 558 -25.91 15.75 22.24
CA TYR A 558 -27.26 15.87 22.78
C TYR A 558 -27.38 16.79 24.01
N ARG A 559 -26.28 17.00 24.77
CA ARG A 559 -26.23 17.99 25.86
C ARG A 559 -26.24 19.42 25.31
N TRP A 560 -25.67 19.64 24.16
CA TRP A 560 -25.70 20.93 23.48
C TRP A 560 -27.11 21.28 22.98
N ASP A 561 -27.85 20.29 22.48
CA ASP A 561 -29.24 20.43 22.00
C ASP A 561 -30.24 20.72 23.16
N SER A 562 -30.00 20.21 24.35
CA SER A 562 -30.87 20.41 25.49
C SER A 562 -30.68 21.75 26.20
N THR A 563 -29.54 22.42 25.99
CA THR A 563 -29.23 23.74 26.57
C THR A 563 -29.59 24.90 25.67
N ALA A 564 -29.74 24.68 24.39
CA ALA A 564 -30.24 25.65 23.41
C ALA A 564 -31.77 25.62 23.40
N ARG A 565 -32.42 26.35 24.31
CA ARG A 565 -33.82 26.72 24.13
C ARG A 565 -33.92 27.61 22.90
N GLY A 566 -34.44 27.08 21.84
CA GLY A 566 -34.79 27.79 20.62
C GLY A 566 -33.82 27.60 19.47
N LEU A 567 -34.32 26.95 18.46
CA LEU A 567 -33.92 26.96 17.06
C LEU A 567 -32.42 26.89 16.75
N PHE A 568 -31.94 25.69 16.56
CA PHE A 568 -31.11 25.38 15.41
C PHE A 568 -31.31 23.88 15.11
N VAL A 569 -32.33 23.57 14.36
CA VAL A 569 -32.31 22.45 13.44
C VAL A 569 -31.10 22.73 12.55
N ALA A 570 -30.04 21.95 12.71
CA ALA A 570 -28.97 21.97 11.72
C ALA A 570 -29.63 21.59 10.40
N ASP A 571 -29.86 22.59 9.57
CA ASP A 571 -30.32 22.43 8.21
C ASP A 571 -29.35 21.47 7.51
N ASP A 572 -29.91 20.38 6.98
CA ASP A 572 -29.28 19.45 6.04
C ASP A 572 -28.94 20.12 4.68
N ASN A 573 -28.79 21.46 4.65
CA ASN A 573 -28.54 22.29 3.47
C ASN A 573 -27.23 23.04 3.52
N SER A 574 -26.13 22.46 4.01
CA SER A 574 -24.80 22.98 3.68
C SER A 574 -24.13 22.05 2.69
N GLU A 575 -23.94 22.62 1.53
CA GLU A 575 -23.33 22.20 0.26
C GLU A 575 -22.05 21.35 0.39
#